data_18b6eb7341f1728c41a196b35e0bc2c3
#
_entry.id   18b6eb7341f1728c41a196b35e0bc2c3
#
_cell.length_a   1.000
_cell.length_b   1.000
_cell.length_c   1.000
_cell.angle_alpha   90.00
_cell.angle_beta   90.00
_cell.angle_gamma   90.00
#
_symmetry.space_group_name_H-M   'P 1'
#
loop_
_entity.id
_entity.type
_entity.pdbx_description
1 polymer ?
#
loop_
_entity_poly.entity_id
_entity_poly.type
_entity_poly.pdbx_seq_one_letter_code
_entity_poly.pdbx_strand_id
1 'polypeptide(L)'
;DRSCPATSGELGLSRGSEGRLPQGVVSGGQTGADRAALDAALEAAFPCGGWCPCGRRAEDGVIPARYPLLEVACTDYPERTQRNVRDSDGTLIVYRRTLSGGTRLTAALCRREHKPLQLIDADQTDPVCAARTVADFVTREGIRVLNVAGPRASGWPGAQAFSCAVVGELLALARADAANGRR
;
A
#
# COMPACT_ATOMS: atom_id res chain seq x y z
N ASP A 1 -8.77 -13.64 -62.43
CA ASP A 1 -8.49 -12.21 -62.49
C ASP A 1 -9.36 -11.45 -61.48
N ARG A 2 -8.88 -11.28 -60.27
CA ARG A 2 -9.21 -10.20 -59.33
C ARG A 2 -8.30 -10.31 -58.12
N SER A 3 -7.29 -9.50 -58.13
CA SER A 3 -6.37 -9.14 -57.05
C SER A 3 -7.14 -8.67 -55.82
N CYS A 4 -6.80 -9.26 -54.66
CA CYS A 4 -7.16 -8.71 -53.34
C CYS A 4 -5.91 -8.01 -52.79
N PRO A 5 -6.00 -6.75 -52.33
CA PRO A 5 -4.86 -6.06 -51.75
C PRO A 5 -4.57 -6.53 -50.34
N ALA A 6 -3.29 -6.75 -50.06
CA ALA A 6 -2.75 -7.00 -48.73
C ALA A 6 -2.94 -5.76 -47.86
N THR A 7 -3.74 -5.88 -46.80
CA THR A 7 -3.77 -4.91 -45.72
C THR A 7 -2.68 -5.27 -44.72
N SER A 8 -1.64 -4.46 -44.71
CA SER A 8 -0.62 -4.44 -43.65
C SER A 8 -1.27 -4.02 -42.35
N GLY A 9 -1.58 -4.99 -41.51
CA GLY A 9 -1.95 -4.75 -40.11
C GLY A 9 -0.68 -4.43 -39.37
N GLU A 10 -0.47 -3.16 -39.06
CA GLU A 10 0.48 -2.75 -38.04
C GLU A 10 0.04 -3.35 -36.71
N LEU A 11 0.80 -4.32 -36.22
CA LEU A 11 0.76 -4.75 -34.84
C LEU A 11 1.20 -3.55 -33.98
N GLY A 12 0.22 -2.83 -33.44
CA GLY A 12 0.44 -1.86 -32.40
C GLY A 12 1.07 -2.54 -31.21
N LEU A 13 2.39 -2.53 -31.15
CA LEU A 13 3.14 -2.84 -29.94
C LEU A 13 2.71 -1.82 -28.90
N SER A 14 1.79 -2.25 -28.02
CA SER A 14 1.51 -1.61 -26.75
C SER A 14 2.86 -1.39 -26.09
N ARG A 15 3.22 -0.13 -25.89
CA ARG A 15 4.37 0.26 -25.07
C ARG A 15 4.16 -0.39 -23.70
N GLY A 16 4.96 -1.42 -23.40
CA GLY A 16 4.96 -2.04 -22.10
C GLY A 16 5.15 -0.94 -21.06
N SER A 17 4.19 -0.79 -20.18
CA SER A 17 4.38 -0.01 -18.96
C SER A 17 5.50 -0.73 -18.21
N GLU A 18 6.71 -0.19 -18.25
CA GLU A 18 7.79 -0.66 -17.38
C GLU A 18 7.25 -0.58 -15.96
N GLY A 19 7.00 -1.74 -15.37
CA GLY A 19 6.37 -1.91 -14.08
C GLY A 19 7.20 -1.25 -13.00
N ARG A 20 6.85 -0.02 -12.64
CA ARG A 20 7.50 0.69 -11.53
C ARG A 20 6.76 0.34 -10.26
N LEU A 21 7.45 -0.33 -9.36
CA LEU A 21 7.00 -0.55 -7.99
C LEU A 21 6.92 0.78 -7.23
N PRO A 22 6.24 0.85 -6.05
CA PRO A 22 5.95 2.13 -5.43
C PRO A 22 7.23 2.93 -5.12
N GLN A 23 7.10 4.24 -5.12
CA GLN A 23 8.18 5.18 -4.80
C GLN A 23 8.08 5.68 -3.36
N GLY A 24 6.99 5.42 -2.68
CA GLY A 24 6.75 5.77 -1.30
C GLY A 24 5.64 4.95 -0.67
N VAL A 25 5.71 4.81 0.65
CA VAL A 25 4.71 4.14 1.49
C VAL A 25 4.14 5.14 2.48
N VAL A 26 2.82 5.21 2.60
CA VAL A 26 2.16 6.01 3.63
C VAL A 26 1.29 5.14 4.53
N SER A 27 1.12 5.57 5.77
CA SER A 27 0.26 4.87 6.72
C SER A 27 -0.14 5.77 7.89
N GLY A 28 -1.09 5.31 8.72
CA GLY A 28 -1.64 6.11 9.80
C GLY A 28 -0.87 6.07 11.13
N GLY A 29 0.12 5.19 11.26
CA GLY A 29 0.97 5.08 12.45
C GLY A 29 0.34 4.38 13.66
N GLN A 30 -0.85 3.79 13.53
CA GLN A 30 -1.44 2.96 14.58
C GLN A 30 -0.59 1.69 14.78
N THR A 31 -0.66 1.06 15.95
CA THR A 31 -0.02 -0.24 16.19
C THR A 31 -0.44 -1.28 15.15
N GLY A 32 0.30 -2.35 15.02
CA GLY A 32 -0.01 -3.44 14.08
C GLY A 32 0.41 -3.11 12.65
N ALA A 33 -0.49 -3.23 11.70
CA ALA A 33 -0.18 -3.13 10.27
C ALA A 33 0.37 -1.77 9.85
N ASP A 34 -0.15 -0.68 10.41
CA ASP A 34 0.30 0.68 10.06
C ASP A 34 1.77 0.90 10.41
N ARG A 35 2.17 0.60 11.67
CA ARG A 35 3.57 0.73 12.08
C ARG A 35 4.47 -0.26 11.39
N ALA A 36 4.01 -1.48 11.15
CA ALA A 36 4.76 -2.48 10.40
C ALA A 36 5.19 -1.97 9.02
N ALA A 37 4.30 -1.29 8.31
CA ALA A 37 4.61 -0.71 7.00
C ALA A 37 5.66 0.40 7.10
N LEU A 38 5.55 1.27 8.10
CA LEU A 38 6.52 2.33 8.33
C LEU A 38 7.87 1.77 8.80
N ASP A 39 7.89 0.77 9.68
CA ASP A 39 9.12 0.10 10.14
C ASP A 39 9.86 -0.53 8.96
N ALA A 40 9.16 -1.32 8.12
CA ALA A 40 9.75 -1.94 6.94
C ALA A 40 10.32 -0.89 5.97
N ALA A 41 9.63 0.24 5.77
CA ALA A 41 10.11 1.32 4.92
C ALA A 41 11.35 2.01 5.52
N LEU A 42 11.35 2.31 6.82
CA LEU A 42 12.51 2.91 7.50
C LEU A 42 13.73 1.99 7.49
N GLU A 43 13.57 0.70 7.78
CA GLU A 43 14.65 -0.30 7.70
C GLU A 43 15.21 -0.41 6.29
N ALA A 44 14.34 -0.29 5.30
CA ALA A 44 14.73 -0.28 3.91
C ALA A 44 15.30 1.07 3.44
N ALA A 45 15.39 2.12 4.27
CA ALA A 45 15.69 3.49 3.85
C ALA A 45 14.82 3.93 2.64
N PHE A 46 13.56 3.55 2.67
CA PHE A 46 12.58 3.82 1.62
C PHE A 46 11.68 5.00 2.02
N PRO A 47 11.29 5.88 1.08
CA PRO A 47 10.44 7.02 1.41
C PRO A 47 9.13 6.59 2.06
N CYS A 48 8.84 7.14 3.23
CA CYS A 48 7.60 6.85 3.93
C CYS A 48 7.06 8.07 4.67
N GLY A 49 5.78 8.03 5.03
CA GLY A 49 5.10 9.10 5.74
C GLY A 49 3.63 8.78 5.99
N GLY A 50 2.81 9.81 5.99
CA GLY A 50 1.37 9.70 6.15
C GLY A 50 0.80 10.67 7.18
N TRP A 51 -0.48 10.53 7.44
CA TRP A 51 -1.25 11.34 8.37
C TRP A 51 -1.62 10.55 9.61
N CYS A 52 -1.37 11.11 10.79
CA CYS A 52 -1.76 10.55 12.07
C CYS A 52 -2.75 11.47 12.81
N PRO A 53 -3.41 10.98 13.87
CA PRO A 53 -4.30 11.81 14.67
C PRO A 53 -3.56 12.97 15.34
N CYS A 54 -4.27 14.06 15.61
CA CYS A 54 -3.81 15.15 16.45
C CYS A 54 -3.30 14.63 17.81
N GLY A 55 -2.16 15.13 18.26
CA GLY A 55 -1.45 14.63 19.43
C GLY A 55 -0.78 13.27 19.22
N ARG A 56 -0.66 12.80 17.97
CA ARG A 56 0.00 11.53 17.61
C ARG A 56 -0.55 10.33 18.36
N ARG A 57 -1.86 10.27 18.58
CA ARG A 57 -2.51 9.26 19.45
C ARG A 57 -2.59 7.89 18.77
N ALA A 58 -2.19 6.87 19.51
CA ALA A 58 -2.38 5.46 19.18
C ALA A 58 -2.85 4.70 20.41
N GLU A 59 -3.22 3.42 20.23
CA GLU A 59 -3.74 2.60 21.35
C GLU A 59 -2.70 2.35 22.46
N ASP A 60 -1.41 2.43 22.15
CA ASP A 60 -0.29 2.26 23.06
C ASP A 60 0.29 3.60 23.56
N GLY A 61 -0.37 4.71 23.30
CA GLY A 61 0.04 6.05 23.71
C GLY A 61 0.38 6.97 22.56
N VAL A 62 1.53 7.65 22.62
CA VAL A 62 1.97 8.59 21.59
C VAL A 62 2.80 7.86 20.52
N ILE A 63 2.46 8.07 19.25
CA ILE A 63 3.23 7.54 18.13
C ILE A 63 4.64 8.11 18.16
N PRO A 64 5.70 7.28 18.22
CA PRO A 64 7.06 7.73 18.30
C PRO A 64 7.47 8.71 17.20
N ALA A 65 8.29 9.71 17.55
CA ALA A 65 8.73 10.78 16.64
C ALA A 65 9.57 10.27 15.45
N ARG A 66 10.15 9.07 15.55
CA ARG A 66 10.89 8.44 14.44
C ARG A 66 10.06 8.21 13.18
N TYR A 67 8.74 8.12 13.31
CA TYR A 67 7.83 7.99 12.17
C TYR A 67 7.54 9.38 11.58
N PRO A 68 7.85 9.62 10.29
CA PRO A 68 7.71 10.94 9.65
C PRO A 68 6.25 11.21 9.27
N LEU A 69 5.38 11.31 10.26
CA LEU A 69 3.96 11.52 10.11
C LEU A 69 3.56 12.96 10.35
N LEU A 70 2.59 13.42 9.57
CA LEU A 70 1.93 14.70 9.75
C LEU A 70 0.66 14.53 10.59
N GLU A 71 0.40 15.45 11.48
CA GLU A 71 -0.81 15.44 12.30
C GLU A 71 -1.96 16.11 11.56
N VAL A 72 -3.17 15.51 11.63
CA VAL A 72 -4.38 16.20 11.21
C VAL A 72 -4.76 17.26 12.25
N ALA A 73 -5.29 18.39 11.78
CA ALA A 73 -5.63 19.51 12.66
C ALA A 73 -6.92 19.26 13.49
N CYS A 74 -7.70 18.27 13.13
CA CYS A 74 -9.03 18.05 13.64
C CYS A 74 -9.08 16.78 14.51
N THR A 75 -10.06 16.73 15.42
CA THR A 75 -10.25 15.64 16.38
C THR A 75 -11.01 14.45 15.81
N ASP A 76 -11.55 14.54 14.60
CA ASP A 76 -12.36 13.49 14.01
C ASP A 76 -11.54 12.33 13.48
N TYR A 77 -11.76 11.15 14.03
CA TYR A 77 -11.06 9.91 13.67
C TYR A 77 -11.06 9.57 12.17
N PRO A 78 -12.12 9.83 11.39
CA PRO A 78 -12.14 9.55 9.95
C PRO A 78 -11.17 10.37 9.11
N GLU A 79 -10.82 11.60 9.53
CA GLU A 79 -10.06 12.54 8.70
C GLU A 79 -8.66 12.03 8.34
N ARG A 80 -7.90 11.50 9.30
CA ARG A 80 -6.57 10.98 9.02
C ARG A 80 -6.61 9.81 8.02
N THR A 81 -7.60 8.93 8.16
CA THR A 81 -7.78 7.78 7.25
C THR A 81 -8.14 8.26 5.85
N GLN A 82 -9.03 9.24 5.76
CA GLN A 82 -9.42 9.84 4.49
C GLN A 82 -8.24 10.54 3.81
N ARG A 83 -7.40 11.27 4.55
CA ARG A 83 -6.20 11.91 3.99
C ARG A 83 -5.20 10.89 3.47
N ASN A 84 -4.92 9.84 4.21
CA ASN A 84 -4.03 8.77 3.73
C ASN A 84 -4.54 8.12 2.44
N VAL A 85 -5.84 7.91 2.31
CA VAL A 85 -6.44 7.40 1.06
C VAL A 85 -6.34 8.42 -0.07
N ARG A 86 -6.65 9.70 0.18
CA ARG A 86 -6.60 10.74 -0.85
C ARG A 86 -5.21 11.01 -1.38
N ASP A 87 -4.24 11.11 -0.47
CA ASP A 87 -2.86 11.51 -0.78
C ASP A 87 -2.01 10.34 -1.29
N SER A 88 -2.60 9.15 -1.42
CA SER A 88 -2.01 7.98 -2.06
C SER A 88 -2.65 7.67 -3.40
N ASP A 89 -1.98 6.87 -4.22
CA ASP A 89 -2.50 6.43 -5.51
C ASP A 89 -3.35 5.16 -5.40
N GLY A 90 -3.10 4.37 -4.37
CA GLY A 90 -3.85 3.15 -4.06
C GLY A 90 -3.58 2.66 -2.64
N THR A 91 -4.41 1.73 -2.18
CA THR A 91 -4.36 1.24 -0.79
C THR A 91 -4.23 -0.28 -0.76
N LEU A 92 -3.29 -0.76 0.04
CA LEU A 92 -3.22 -2.13 0.52
C LEU A 92 -3.92 -2.22 1.87
N ILE A 93 -4.87 -3.12 2.03
CA ILE A 93 -5.41 -3.50 3.33
C ILE A 93 -5.03 -4.96 3.61
N VAL A 94 -4.23 -5.16 4.65
CA VAL A 94 -4.03 -6.48 5.25
C VAL A 94 -5.16 -6.70 6.25
N TYR A 95 -5.75 -7.89 6.25
CA TYR A 95 -6.78 -8.26 7.22
C TYR A 95 -6.73 -9.76 7.52
N ARG A 96 -7.56 -10.20 8.45
CA ARG A 96 -7.71 -11.62 8.77
C ARG A 96 -9.19 -11.95 8.88
N ARG A 97 -9.65 -12.88 8.04
CA ARG A 97 -11.03 -13.39 7.94
C ARG A 97 -12.05 -12.35 7.49
N THR A 98 -12.20 -11.23 8.22
CA THR A 98 -13.21 -10.21 7.93
C THR A 98 -12.66 -8.80 8.12
N LEU A 99 -13.11 -7.89 7.26
CA LEU A 99 -12.85 -6.46 7.44
C LEU A 99 -13.72 -5.92 8.59
N SER A 100 -13.10 -5.28 9.57
CA SER A 100 -13.79 -4.70 10.72
C SER A 100 -13.22 -3.33 11.09
N GLY A 101 -13.95 -2.54 11.88
CA GLY A 101 -13.47 -1.27 12.40
C GLY A 101 -12.80 -0.38 11.36
N GLY A 102 -11.56 0.03 11.62
CA GLY A 102 -10.79 0.91 10.76
C GLY A 102 -10.50 0.35 9.37
N THR A 103 -10.30 -0.97 9.22
CA THR A 103 -10.06 -1.59 7.90
C THR A 103 -11.30 -1.53 7.02
N ARG A 104 -12.48 -1.72 7.58
CA ARG A 104 -13.75 -1.58 6.88
C ARG A 104 -13.98 -0.11 6.45
N LEU A 105 -13.68 0.83 7.33
CA LEU A 105 -13.76 2.25 7.02
C LEU A 105 -12.81 2.62 5.88
N THR A 106 -11.55 2.17 5.93
CA THR A 106 -10.56 2.43 4.87
C THR A 106 -11.04 1.89 3.52
N ALA A 107 -11.57 0.67 3.49
CA ALA A 107 -12.11 0.09 2.26
C ALA A 107 -13.32 0.89 1.71
N ALA A 108 -14.20 1.37 2.59
CA ALA A 108 -15.33 2.23 2.18
C ALA A 108 -14.85 3.58 1.62
N LEU A 109 -13.83 4.17 2.23
CA LEU A 109 -13.21 5.41 1.77
C LEU A 109 -12.54 5.23 0.40
N CYS A 110 -11.81 4.15 0.17
CA CYS A 110 -11.21 3.86 -1.13
C CYS A 110 -12.27 3.80 -2.23
N ARG A 111 -13.39 3.11 -1.98
CA ARG A 111 -14.51 3.04 -2.94
C ARG A 111 -15.13 4.43 -3.19
N ARG A 112 -15.36 5.20 -2.15
CA ARG A 112 -15.93 6.55 -2.25
C ARG A 112 -15.03 7.51 -3.02
N GLU A 113 -13.72 7.44 -2.80
CA GLU A 113 -12.73 8.29 -3.46
C GLU A 113 -12.27 7.71 -4.81
N HIS A 114 -12.87 6.62 -5.28
CA HIS A 114 -12.50 5.91 -6.51
C HIS A 114 -11.02 5.55 -6.60
N LYS A 115 -10.41 5.18 -5.47
CA LYS A 115 -9.00 4.78 -5.39
C LYS A 115 -8.85 3.27 -5.49
N PRO A 116 -7.83 2.78 -6.22
CA PRO A 116 -7.48 1.37 -6.28
C PRO A 116 -7.29 0.77 -4.89
N LEU A 117 -7.79 -0.46 -4.69
CA LEU A 117 -7.75 -1.16 -3.42
C LEU A 117 -7.35 -2.62 -3.62
N GLN A 118 -6.31 -3.05 -2.93
CA GLN A 118 -5.92 -4.45 -2.81
C GLN A 118 -6.18 -4.96 -1.39
N LEU A 119 -6.91 -6.06 -1.29
CA LEU A 119 -7.19 -6.74 -0.03
C LEU A 119 -6.30 -7.99 0.06
N ILE A 120 -5.65 -8.20 1.21
CA ILE A 120 -4.85 -9.39 1.51
C ILE A 120 -5.38 -10.03 2.79
N ASP A 121 -5.97 -11.22 2.66
CA ASP A 121 -6.37 -12.04 3.80
C ASP A 121 -5.19 -12.90 4.25
N ALA A 122 -4.68 -12.63 5.44
CA ALA A 122 -3.53 -13.34 6.01
C ALA A 122 -3.78 -14.82 6.33
N ASP A 123 -5.05 -15.26 6.39
CA ASP A 123 -5.38 -16.67 6.55
C ASP A 123 -5.34 -17.43 5.19
N GLN A 124 -5.28 -16.71 4.06
CA GLN A 124 -5.33 -17.31 2.72
C GLN A 124 -3.99 -17.28 1.97
N THR A 125 -3.00 -16.56 2.47
CA THR A 125 -1.72 -16.38 1.77
C THR A 125 -0.56 -16.15 2.76
N ASP A 126 0.63 -16.57 2.38
CA ASP A 126 1.86 -16.23 3.07
C ASP A 126 2.38 -14.84 2.66
N PRO A 127 3.31 -14.24 3.43
CA PRO A 127 3.81 -12.90 3.13
C PRO A 127 4.50 -12.75 1.78
N VAL A 128 5.20 -13.78 1.28
CA VAL A 128 5.91 -13.72 -0.01
C VAL A 128 4.92 -13.69 -1.17
N CYS A 129 3.93 -14.57 -1.14
CA CYS A 129 2.85 -14.60 -2.13
C CYS A 129 2.00 -13.31 -2.07
N ALA A 130 1.72 -12.82 -0.86
CA ALA A 130 1.03 -11.54 -0.67
C ALA A 130 1.82 -10.37 -1.29
N ALA A 131 3.13 -10.29 -1.06
CA ALA A 131 3.98 -9.24 -1.62
C ALA A 131 3.98 -9.24 -3.16
N ARG A 132 4.01 -10.42 -3.79
CA ARG A 132 3.89 -10.55 -5.26
C ARG A 132 2.54 -10.05 -5.76
N THR A 133 1.45 -10.44 -5.09
CA THR A 133 0.10 -9.94 -5.43
C THR A 133 0.03 -8.41 -5.34
N VAL A 134 0.66 -7.82 -4.32
CA VAL A 134 0.73 -6.37 -4.15
C VAL A 134 1.61 -5.73 -5.22
N ALA A 135 2.74 -6.34 -5.60
CA ALA A 135 3.60 -5.86 -6.68
C ALA A 135 2.86 -5.81 -8.02
N ASP A 136 2.11 -6.87 -8.34
CA ASP A 136 1.27 -6.93 -9.54
C ASP A 136 0.17 -5.85 -9.52
N PHE A 137 -0.46 -5.64 -8.37
CA PHE A 137 -1.45 -4.58 -8.16
C PHE A 137 -0.84 -3.18 -8.38
N VAL A 138 0.29 -2.90 -7.75
CA VAL A 138 1.01 -1.62 -7.88
C VAL A 138 1.38 -1.33 -9.32
N THR A 139 1.89 -2.34 -10.03
CA THR A 139 2.26 -2.24 -11.44
C THR A 139 1.04 -2.01 -12.34
N ARG A 140 0.00 -2.81 -12.17
CA ARG A 140 -1.22 -2.75 -12.98
C ARG A 140 -1.95 -1.41 -12.83
N GLU A 141 -2.04 -0.91 -11.61
CA GLU A 141 -2.75 0.35 -11.30
C GLU A 141 -1.84 1.59 -11.40
N GLY A 142 -0.54 1.43 -11.65
CA GLY A 142 0.42 2.54 -11.76
C GLY A 142 0.63 3.30 -10.44
N ILE A 143 0.61 2.60 -9.31
CA ILE A 143 0.68 3.19 -7.98
C ILE A 143 2.10 3.64 -7.66
N ARG A 144 2.29 4.92 -7.41
CA ARG A 144 3.55 5.52 -6.98
C ARG A 144 3.64 5.67 -5.47
N VAL A 145 2.56 6.06 -4.84
CA VAL A 145 2.44 6.17 -3.38
C VAL A 145 1.42 5.16 -2.90
N LEU A 146 1.87 4.16 -2.15
CA LEU A 146 1.04 3.08 -1.61
C LEU A 146 0.66 3.40 -0.16
N ASN A 147 -0.63 3.53 0.12
CA ASN A 147 -1.15 3.54 1.47
C ASN A 147 -1.28 2.11 2.00
N VAL A 148 -0.78 1.85 3.20
CA VAL A 148 -0.90 0.55 3.86
C VAL A 148 -1.73 0.71 5.13
N ALA A 149 -2.75 -0.11 5.25
CA ALA A 149 -3.66 -0.15 6.39
C ALA A 149 -3.95 -1.59 6.81
N GLY A 150 -4.38 -1.76 8.05
CA GLY A 150 -4.73 -3.07 8.57
C GLY A 150 -5.15 -3.02 10.04
N PRO A 151 -5.29 -4.18 10.68
CA PRO A 151 -5.67 -4.26 12.08
C PRO A 151 -4.59 -3.67 12.99
N ARG A 152 -5.04 -3.06 14.08
CA ARG A 152 -4.17 -2.71 15.20
C ARG A 152 -3.76 -3.96 15.98
N ALA A 153 -2.69 -3.87 16.77
CA ALA A 153 -2.14 -5.01 17.51
C ALA A 153 -3.16 -5.65 18.48
N SER A 154 -4.04 -4.85 19.11
CA SER A 154 -5.11 -5.36 19.97
C SER A 154 -6.17 -6.18 19.21
N GLY A 155 -6.39 -5.89 17.93
CA GLY A 155 -7.35 -6.62 17.09
C GLY A 155 -6.77 -7.91 16.50
N TRP A 156 -5.48 -7.92 16.24
CA TRP A 156 -4.74 -9.10 15.78
C TRP A 156 -3.25 -8.97 16.14
N PRO A 157 -2.75 -9.71 17.14
CA PRO A 157 -1.35 -9.64 17.57
C PRO A 157 -0.33 -9.96 16.47
N GLY A 158 -0.69 -10.79 15.48
CA GLY A 158 0.14 -11.11 14.33
C GLY A 158 0.20 -10.05 13.24
N ALA A 159 -0.60 -8.99 13.32
CA ALA A 159 -0.71 -7.98 12.28
C ALA A 159 0.62 -7.31 11.94
N GLN A 160 1.42 -6.99 12.96
CA GLN A 160 2.71 -6.34 12.77
C GLN A 160 3.70 -7.25 12.03
N ALA A 161 3.88 -8.48 12.49
CA ALA A 161 4.84 -9.41 11.89
C ALA A 161 4.47 -9.73 10.43
N PHE A 162 3.21 -10.02 10.16
CA PHE A 162 2.74 -10.32 8.81
C PHE A 162 2.88 -9.12 7.87
N SER A 163 2.41 -7.95 8.29
CA SER A 163 2.47 -6.74 7.43
C SER A 163 3.90 -6.26 7.20
N CYS A 164 4.78 -6.38 8.22
CA CYS A 164 6.19 -6.06 8.06
C CYS A 164 6.85 -6.98 7.02
N ALA A 165 6.57 -8.28 7.06
CA ALA A 165 7.07 -9.23 6.09
C ALA A 165 6.55 -8.93 4.67
N VAL A 166 5.26 -8.66 4.50
CA VAL A 166 4.67 -8.33 3.18
C VAL A 166 5.31 -7.06 2.60
N VAL A 167 5.38 -5.99 3.38
CA VAL A 167 5.95 -4.72 2.91
C VAL A 167 7.45 -4.84 2.68
N GLY A 168 8.19 -5.53 3.55
CA GLY A 168 9.61 -5.78 3.39
C GLY A 168 9.93 -6.52 2.08
N GLU A 169 9.21 -7.59 1.77
CA GLU A 169 9.33 -8.33 0.51
C GLU A 169 8.97 -7.46 -0.71
N LEU A 170 7.90 -6.67 -0.62
CA LEU A 170 7.52 -5.73 -1.68
C LEU A 170 8.64 -4.71 -1.97
N LEU A 171 9.26 -4.15 -0.93
CA LEU A 171 10.35 -3.18 -1.08
C LEU A 171 11.63 -3.83 -1.60
N ALA A 172 11.89 -5.09 -1.28
CA ALA A 172 12.99 -5.86 -1.85
C ALA A 172 12.82 -6.05 -3.37
N LEU A 173 11.59 -6.37 -3.82
CA LEU A 173 11.25 -6.44 -5.24
C LEU A 173 11.47 -5.09 -5.93
N ALA A 174 11.01 -3.98 -5.31
CA ALA A 174 11.19 -2.63 -5.83
C ALA A 174 12.66 -2.24 -6.06
N ARG A 175 13.54 -2.66 -5.16
CA ARG A 175 14.98 -2.44 -5.28
C ARG A 175 15.61 -3.25 -6.39
N ALA A 176 15.20 -4.51 -6.54
CA ALA A 176 15.71 -5.38 -7.59
C ALA A 176 15.36 -4.83 -8.98
N ASP A 177 14.13 -4.35 -9.18
CA ASP A 177 13.69 -3.75 -10.45
C ASP A 177 14.44 -2.46 -10.75
N ALA A 178 14.64 -1.58 -9.74
CA ALA A 178 15.40 -0.35 -9.91
C ALA A 178 16.89 -0.60 -10.27
N ALA A 179 17.46 -1.71 -9.81
CA ALA A 179 18.82 -2.13 -10.16
C ALA A 179 18.91 -2.68 -11.62
N ASN A 180 17.89 -3.42 -12.06
CA ASN A 180 17.82 -4.00 -13.40
C ASN A 180 17.50 -2.98 -14.49
N GLY A 181 16.68 -1.97 -14.21
CA GLY A 181 16.31 -0.91 -15.14
C GLY A 181 17.40 0.15 -15.41
N ARG A 182 18.58 0.04 -14.78
CA ARG A 182 19.74 0.92 -14.97
C ARG A 182 20.85 0.32 -15.87
N ARG A 183 20.58 -0.81 -16.51
CA ARG A 183 21.55 -1.46 -17.42
C ARG A 183 21.23 -1.23 -18.87
#